data_658430a1bcf22f95c674f7440ec5bb24
#
_entry.id   658430a1bcf22f95c674f7440ec5bb24
#
_cell.length_a   1.000
_cell.length_b   1.000
_cell.length_c   1.000
_cell.angle_alpha   90.00
_cell.angle_beta   90.00
_cell.angle_gamma   90.00
#
_symmetry.space_group_name_H-M   'P 1'
#
loop_
_entity.id
_entity.type
_entity.pdbx_description
1 polymer ?
#
loop_
_entity_poly.entity_id
_entity_poly.type
_entity_poly.pdbx_seq_one_letter_code
_entity_poly.pdbx_strand_id
1 'polypeptide(L)'
;HNLPELIYTGVNLPAYSAIECRDRHQAVLDEAAQEVVIPANLWDRWEESLENLSLWRFLPSPIHGDLSESSIHVDHGRVCALTGFSSAHVGDPAVDIAWVFARASDEFLERFHEAYQQTRSEKDLHLLERAELLSELAVVRWLVHGLHSDDSEIVDEARAMLADLSASIGEAPSAKRHEEPDVAPAHSESPEAARTAQDVRTAQDAHATPAGHPVQDAH
;
A
#
# COMPACT_ATOMS: atom_id res chain seq x y z
N HIS A 1 -2.83 9.69 -13.63
CA HIS A 1 -1.68 9.45 -12.73
C HIS A 1 -0.29 9.65 -13.39
N ASN A 2 -0.22 10.21 -14.60
CA ASN A 2 1.03 10.49 -15.34
C ASN A 2 1.20 11.99 -15.64
N LEU A 3 0.95 12.87 -14.67
CA LEU A 3 1.10 14.33 -14.83
C LEU A 3 2.19 14.87 -13.89
N PRO A 4 3.46 14.40 -14.00
CA PRO A 4 4.44 14.71 -12.98
C PRO A 4 4.90 16.17 -12.99
N GLU A 5 4.93 16.87 -14.13
CA GLU A 5 5.57 18.18 -14.19
C GLU A 5 4.62 19.38 -14.05
N LEU A 6 3.37 19.27 -14.49
CA LEU A 6 2.41 20.39 -14.44
C LEU A 6 1.87 20.69 -13.04
N ILE A 7 1.82 19.68 -12.19
CA ILE A 7 1.29 19.82 -10.81
C ILE A 7 2.36 20.37 -9.88
N TYR A 8 3.62 20.01 -10.08
CA TYR A 8 4.73 20.49 -9.24
C TYR A 8 5.09 21.97 -9.48
N THR A 9 4.68 22.57 -10.58
CA THR A 9 5.08 23.94 -10.95
C THR A 9 4.06 25.03 -10.61
N GLY A 10 2.84 24.68 -10.18
CA GLY A 10 1.80 25.71 -9.99
C GLY A 10 0.77 25.46 -8.89
N VAL A 11 0.67 24.24 -8.37
CA VAL A 11 -0.33 23.90 -7.35
C VAL A 11 0.37 23.22 -6.16
N ASN A 12 0.25 23.80 -4.98
CA ASN A 12 0.79 23.22 -3.76
C ASN A 12 -0.16 22.11 -3.26
N LEU A 13 -0.09 20.92 -3.88
CA LEU A 13 -0.85 19.76 -3.43
C LEU A 13 -0.15 19.08 -2.24
N PRO A 14 -0.91 18.62 -1.25
CA PRO A 14 -0.37 17.69 -0.26
C PRO A 14 0.28 16.49 -0.96
N ALA A 15 1.38 16.00 -0.42
CA ALA A 15 2.09 14.85 -0.98
C ALA A 15 2.44 13.87 0.13
N TYR A 16 2.14 12.60 -0.10
CA TYR A 16 2.36 11.52 0.85
C TYR A 16 3.22 10.43 0.20
N SER A 17 4.21 9.95 0.92
CA SER A 17 4.98 8.75 0.55
C SER A 17 4.10 7.50 0.65
N ALA A 18 4.56 6.38 0.08
CA ALA A 18 3.86 5.11 0.17
C ALA A 18 3.64 4.66 1.63
N ILE A 19 4.62 4.90 2.50
CA ILE A 19 4.52 4.56 3.93
C ILE A 19 3.47 5.46 4.62
N GLU A 20 3.48 6.76 4.36
CA GLU A 20 2.48 7.67 4.91
C GLU A 20 1.07 7.36 4.43
N CYS A 21 0.90 6.91 3.17
CA CYS A 21 -0.39 6.43 2.68
C CYS A 21 -0.87 5.23 3.49
N ARG A 22 -0.02 4.21 3.70
CA ARG A 22 -0.32 3.04 4.52
C ARG A 22 -0.69 3.44 5.96
N ASP A 23 0.14 4.24 6.60
CA ASP A 23 -0.04 4.64 8.00
C ASP A 23 -1.35 5.42 8.22
N ARG A 24 -1.79 6.17 7.21
CA ARG A 24 -3.09 6.86 7.23
C ARG A 24 -4.26 5.86 7.19
N HIS A 25 -4.18 4.78 6.42
CA HIS A 25 -5.20 3.75 6.40
C HIS A 25 -5.23 2.96 7.72
N GLN A 26 -4.06 2.65 8.28
CA GLN A 26 -3.95 2.03 9.59
C GLN A 26 -4.60 2.91 10.68
N ALA A 27 -4.29 4.20 10.69
CA ALA A 27 -4.84 5.13 11.68
C ALA A 27 -6.38 5.19 11.64
N VAL A 28 -6.99 5.17 10.45
CA VAL A 28 -8.46 5.15 10.30
C VAL A 28 -9.05 3.84 10.81
N LEU A 29 -8.38 2.70 10.56
CA LEU A 29 -8.81 1.40 11.07
C LEU A 29 -8.73 1.35 12.59
N ASP A 30 -7.63 1.82 13.17
CA ASP A 30 -7.41 1.87 14.62
C ASP A 30 -8.44 2.78 15.32
N GLU A 31 -8.76 3.92 14.70
CA GLU A 31 -9.78 4.84 15.19
C GLU A 31 -11.17 4.18 15.22
N ALA A 32 -11.57 3.54 14.13
CA ALA A 32 -12.84 2.83 14.05
C ALA A 32 -12.96 1.72 15.13
N ALA A 33 -11.86 0.99 15.36
CA ALA A 33 -11.82 -0.12 16.31
C ALA A 33 -11.93 0.32 17.77
N GLN A 34 -11.70 1.61 18.09
CA GLN A 34 -11.92 2.14 19.44
C GLN A 34 -13.41 2.30 19.76
N GLU A 35 -14.25 2.52 18.76
CA GLU A 35 -15.66 2.85 18.91
C GLU A 35 -16.59 1.70 18.49
N VAL A 36 -16.16 0.83 17.57
CA VAL A 36 -16.96 -0.26 17.00
C VAL A 36 -16.15 -1.54 16.91
N VAL A 37 -16.79 -2.66 17.23
CA VAL A 37 -16.18 -3.98 17.06
C VAL A 37 -16.13 -4.33 15.57
N ILE A 38 -14.94 -4.41 15.03
CA ILE A 38 -14.69 -4.89 13.66
C ILE A 38 -14.73 -6.43 13.66
N PRO A 39 -15.40 -7.10 12.72
CA PRO A 39 -15.37 -8.56 12.60
C PRO A 39 -13.93 -9.09 12.48
N ALA A 40 -13.61 -10.16 13.23
CA ALA A 40 -12.23 -10.65 13.34
C ALA A 40 -11.60 -11.06 12.00
N ASN A 41 -12.39 -11.69 11.11
CA ASN A 41 -11.92 -12.09 9.78
C ASN A 41 -11.59 -10.89 8.87
N LEU A 42 -12.26 -9.77 9.04
CA LEU A 42 -11.94 -8.52 8.36
C LEU A 42 -10.69 -7.88 8.95
N TRP A 43 -10.61 -7.82 10.27
CA TRP A 43 -9.45 -7.30 10.99
C TRP A 43 -8.17 -8.03 10.57
N ASP A 44 -8.15 -9.36 10.70
CA ASP A 44 -6.99 -10.18 10.39
C ASP A 44 -6.54 -10.00 8.93
N ARG A 45 -7.50 -9.98 7.98
CA ARG A 45 -7.24 -9.75 6.55
C ARG A 45 -6.62 -8.38 6.27
N TRP A 46 -7.18 -7.34 6.88
CA TRP A 46 -6.72 -5.96 6.67
C TRP A 46 -5.38 -5.69 7.35
N GLU A 47 -5.20 -6.20 8.57
CA GLU A 47 -3.93 -6.12 9.30
C GLU A 47 -2.80 -6.80 8.51
N GLU A 48 -3.02 -8.05 8.03
CA GLU A 48 -2.06 -8.76 7.19
C GLU A 48 -1.68 -7.94 5.95
N SER A 49 -2.66 -7.34 5.28
CA SER A 49 -2.43 -6.51 4.09
C SER A 49 -1.71 -5.20 4.41
N LEU A 50 -2.04 -4.55 5.52
CA LEU A 50 -1.38 -3.31 5.96
C LEU A 50 0.04 -3.56 6.45
N GLU A 51 0.33 -4.72 7.04
CA GLU A 51 1.66 -5.12 7.48
C GLU A 51 2.56 -5.62 6.33
N ASN A 52 1.99 -6.08 5.23
CA ASN A 52 2.73 -6.56 4.08
C ASN A 52 3.43 -5.41 3.33
N LEU A 53 4.65 -5.09 3.72
CA LEU A 53 5.42 -3.99 3.13
C LEU A 53 5.66 -4.11 1.63
N SER A 54 5.47 -5.28 1.02
CA SER A 54 5.60 -5.43 -0.44
C SER A 54 4.45 -4.76 -1.18
N LEU A 55 3.24 -4.74 -0.62
CA LEU A 55 2.09 -4.06 -1.18
C LEU A 55 2.31 -2.54 -1.27
N TRP A 56 3.05 -1.97 -0.31
CA TRP A 56 3.27 -0.54 -0.16
C TRP A 56 4.55 -0.04 -0.85
N ARG A 57 5.01 -0.78 -1.88
CA ARG A 57 6.13 -0.39 -2.75
C ARG A 57 5.61 0.15 -4.08
N PHE A 58 5.11 1.36 -4.08
CA PHE A 58 4.64 2.05 -5.28
C PHE A 58 5.22 3.45 -5.38
N LEU A 59 5.17 4.04 -6.56
CA LEU A 59 5.52 5.44 -6.78
C LEU A 59 4.27 6.30 -6.58
N PRO A 60 4.22 7.17 -5.56
CA PRO A 60 3.14 8.12 -5.39
C PRO A 60 2.93 8.98 -6.63
N SER A 61 1.70 9.21 -7.00
CA SER A 61 1.33 10.00 -8.17
C SER A 61 0.15 10.91 -7.86
N PRO A 62 -0.08 11.97 -8.66
CA PRO A 62 -1.26 12.80 -8.50
C PRO A 62 -2.51 11.96 -8.64
N ILE A 63 -3.40 12.06 -7.68
CA ILE A 63 -4.70 11.38 -7.66
C ILE A 63 -5.83 12.38 -7.46
N HIS A 64 -7.02 11.97 -7.83
CA HIS A 64 -8.25 12.71 -7.56
C HIS A 64 -8.58 12.70 -6.05
N GLY A 65 -8.39 11.54 -5.42
CA GLY A 65 -8.52 11.34 -3.98
C GLY A 65 -9.95 11.11 -3.48
N ASP A 66 -10.96 11.36 -4.32
CA ASP A 66 -12.39 11.14 -4.03
C ASP A 66 -13.15 10.86 -5.35
N LEU A 67 -12.62 9.94 -6.15
CA LEU A 67 -13.21 9.60 -7.44
C LEU A 67 -14.49 8.79 -7.25
N SER A 68 -15.57 9.24 -7.91
CA SER A 68 -16.87 8.59 -7.88
C SER A 68 -17.57 8.73 -9.23
N GLU A 69 -18.71 8.06 -9.39
CA GLU A 69 -19.55 8.18 -10.60
C GLU A 69 -19.93 9.64 -10.89
N SER A 70 -20.23 10.42 -9.86
CA SER A 70 -20.60 11.83 -10.01
C SER A 70 -19.46 12.73 -10.49
N SER A 71 -18.20 12.29 -10.29
CA SER A 71 -17.01 13.00 -10.72
C SER A 71 -16.65 12.74 -12.19
N ILE A 72 -17.26 11.72 -12.82
CA ILE A 72 -16.92 11.28 -14.17
C ILE A 72 -18.03 11.66 -15.13
N HIS A 73 -17.75 12.57 -16.05
CA HIS A 73 -18.69 13.00 -17.07
C HIS A 73 -18.45 12.24 -18.36
N VAL A 74 -19.52 11.62 -18.89
CA VAL A 74 -19.47 10.81 -20.11
C VAL A 74 -20.36 11.42 -21.16
N ASP A 75 -19.82 11.61 -22.37
CA ASP A 75 -20.56 12.01 -23.55
C ASP A 75 -20.29 11.04 -24.70
N HIS A 76 -21.36 10.57 -25.33
CA HIS A 76 -21.29 9.57 -26.41
C HIS A 76 -20.41 8.34 -26.10
N GLY A 77 -20.48 7.82 -24.85
CA GLY A 77 -19.72 6.66 -24.39
C GLY A 77 -18.23 6.93 -24.15
N ARG A 78 -17.80 8.19 -24.08
CA ARG A 78 -16.42 8.59 -23.81
C ARG A 78 -16.37 9.53 -22.61
N VAL A 79 -15.40 9.31 -21.73
CA VAL A 79 -15.13 10.26 -20.65
C VAL A 79 -14.70 11.59 -21.27
N CYS A 80 -15.46 12.66 -21.02
CA CYS A 80 -15.21 13.99 -21.54
C CYS A 80 -14.70 14.98 -20.48
N ALA A 81 -14.98 14.74 -19.19
CA ALA A 81 -14.48 15.56 -18.09
C ALA A 81 -14.42 14.79 -16.78
N LEU A 82 -13.52 15.24 -15.89
CA LEU A 82 -13.48 14.89 -14.47
C LEU A 82 -13.67 16.18 -13.67
N THR A 83 -14.42 16.10 -12.57
CA THR A 83 -14.70 17.23 -11.66
C THR A 83 -14.54 16.80 -10.21
N GLY A 84 -14.52 17.75 -9.27
CA GLY A 84 -14.50 17.43 -7.84
C GLY A 84 -13.12 17.21 -7.25
N PHE A 85 -12.08 17.90 -7.72
CA PHE A 85 -10.69 17.76 -7.29
C PHE A 85 -10.37 18.37 -5.91
N SER A 86 -11.35 18.55 -5.03
CA SER A 86 -11.12 19.13 -3.69
C SER A 86 -10.20 18.27 -2.80
N SER A 87 -10.16 16.97 -3.04
CA SER A 87 -9.33 16.00 -2.32
C SER A 87 -8.05 15.62 -3.08
N ALA A 88 -7.74 16.34 -4.16
CA ALA A 88 -6.58 16.02 -5.00
C ALA A 88 -5.27 16.17 -4.22
N HIS A 89 -4.41 15.16 -4.34
CA HIS A 89 -3.10 15.12 -3.71
C HIS A 89 -2.15 14.19 -4.44
N VAL A 90 -0.89 14.14 -4.03
CA VAL A 90 0.06 13.13 -4.48
C VAL A 90 0.03 11.99 -3.47
N GLY A 91 -0.34 10.79 -3.93
CA GLY A 91 -0.53 9.64 -3.07
C GLY A 91 -0.63 8.32 -3.84
N ASP A 92 -1.38 7.36 -3.28
CA ASP A 92 -1.57 6.03 -3.87
C ASP A 92 -2.62 6.04 -4.99
N PRO A 93 -2.24 5.70 -6.24
CA PRO A 93 -3.20 5.55 -7.34
C PRO A 93 -4.34 4.56 -7.07
N ALA A 94 -4.11 3.58 -6.20
CA ALA A 94 -5.11 2.59 -5.82
C ALA A 94 -6.37 3.22 -5.20
N VAL A 95 -6.26 4.40 -4.58
CA VAL A 95 -7.39 5.14 -4.00
C VAL A 95 -8.46 5.46 -5.06
N ASP A 96 -8.02 5.96 -6.23
CA ASP A 96 -8.95 6.29 -7.31
C ASP A 96 -9.51 5.04 -8.01
N ILE A 97 -8.79 3.91 -7.94
CA ILE A 97 -9.19 2.65 -8.56
C ILE A 97 -10.12 1.85 -7.66
N ALA A 98 -10.05 2.02 -6.34
CA ALA A 98 -10.87 1.33 -5.36
C ALA A 98 -12.38 1.46 -5.64
N TRP A 99 -12.82 2.64 -6.11
CA TRP A 99 -14.21 2.84 -6.52
C TRP A 99 -14.63 1.97 -7.72
N VAL A 100 -13.74 1.82 -8.70
CA VAL A 100 -13.98 0.95 -9.86
C VAL A 100 -14.08 -0.49 -9.39
N PHE A 101 -13.21 -0.90 -8.48
CA PHE A 101 -13.19 -2.25 -7.91
C PHE A 101 -14.53 -2.62 -7.25
N ALA A 102 -15.11 -1.72 -6.48
CA ALA A 102 -16.38 -1.94 -5.78
C ALA A 102 -17.61 -2.06 -6.71
N ARG A 103 -17.49 -1.68 -8.00
CA ARG A 103 -18.64 -1.56 -8.92
C ARG A 103 -18.50 -2.38 -10.19
N ALA A 104 -17.32 -2.78 -10.58
CA ALA A 104 -17.02 -3.42 -11.85
C ALA A 104 -17.07 -4.95 -11.77
N SER A 105 -17.32 -5.60 -12.92
CA SER A 105 -17.13 -7.04 -13.05
C SER A 105 -15.65 -7.40 -13.21
N ASP A 106 -15.30 -8.64 -12.89
CA ASP A 106 -13.93 -9.15 -13.04
C ASP A 106 -13.38 -8.95 -14.46
N GLU A 107 -14.21 -9.22 -15.49
CA GLU A 107 -13.84 -9.02 -16.90
C GLU A 107 -13.51 -7.53 -17.20
N PHE A 108 -14.24 -6.60 -16.59
CA PHE A 108 -13.94 -5.17 -16.73
C PHE A 108 -12.64 -4.81 -16.01
N LEU A 109 -12.43 -5.33 -14.79
CA LEU A 109 -11.22 -5.07 -14.01
C LEU A 109 -9.96 -5.55 -14.72
N GLU A 110 -9.99 -6.74 -15.35
CA GLU A 110 -8.87 -7.25 -16.14
C GLU A 110 -8.53 -6.31 -17.30
N ARG A 111 -9.52 -5.92 -18.09
CA ARG A 111 -9.32 -5.00 -19.23
C ARG A 111 -8.88 -3.60 -18.78
N PHE A 112 -9.44 -3.13 -17.67
CA PHE A 112 -9.05 -1.85 -17.07
C PHE A 112 -7.59 -1.89 -16.64
N HIS A 113 -7.19 -2.95 -15.95
CA HIS A 113 -5.81 -3.14 -15.50
C HIS A 113 -4.82 -3.16 -16.66
N GLU A 114 -5.10 -3.95 -17.70
CA GLU A 114 -4.26 -3.99 -18.90
C GLU A 114 -4.11 -2.60 -19.55
N ALA A 115 -5.22 -1.90 -19.76
CA ALA A 115 -5.21 -0.56 -20.34
C ALA A 115 -4.48 0.46 -19.46
N TYR A 116 -4.68 0.38 -18.14
CA TYR A 116 -4.03 1.25 -17.18
C TYR A 116 -2.50 1.04 -17.18
N GLN A 117 -2.06 -0.23 -17.15
CA GLN A 117 -0.63 -0.58 -17.19
C GLN A 117 0.07 -0.11 -18.48
N GLN A 118 -0.64 -0.12 -19.63
CA GLN A 118 -0.09 0.36 -20.90
C GLN A 118 0.14 1.87 -20.91
N THR A 119 -0.59 2.62 -20.09
CA THR A 119 -0.48 4.09 -20.04
C THR A 119 0.53 4.58 -19.00
N ARG A 120 0.99 3.70 -18.10
CA ARG A 120 1.96 4.05 -17.05
C ARG A 120 3.39 3.79 -17.48
N SER A 121 4.29 4.72 -17.13
CA SER A 121 5.72 4.56 -17.34
C SER A 121 6.34 3.53 -16.39
N GLU A 122 5.78 3.36 -15.20
CA GLU A 122 6.24 2.41 -14.21
C GLU A 122 5.16 1.39 -13.86
N LYS A 123 5.60 0.14 -13.69
CA LYS A 123 4.71 -0.96 -13.34
C LYS A 123 4.52 -1.01 -11.82
N ASP A 124 3.28 -1.02 -11.42
CA ASP A 124 2.86 -1.25 -10.05
C ASP A 124 2.20 -2.64 -9.96
N LEU A 125 2.93 -3.61 -9.43
CA LEU A 125 2.51 -5.02 -9.43
C LEU A 125 1.36 -5.28 -8.46
N HIS A 126 1.21 -4.45 -7.43
CA HIS A 126 0.22 -4.64 -6.37
C HIS A 126 -0.91 -3.60 -6.42
N LEU A 127 -1.06 -2.89 -7.53
CA LEU A 127 -2.06 -1.83 -7.68
C LEU A 127 -3.48 -2.31 -7.41
N LEU A 128 -3.88 -3.42 -8.05
CA LEU A 128 -5.24 -3.97 -7.90
C LEU A 128 -5.47 -4.58 -6.51
N GLU A 129 -4.47 -5.23 -5.95
CA GLU A 129 -4.53 -5.81 -4.61
C GLU A 129 -4.74 -4.71 -3.55
N ARG A 130 -4.04 -3.57 -3.68
CA ARG A 130 -4.32 -2.41 -2.85
C ARG A 130 -5.67 -1.76 -3.14
N ALA A 131 -6.10 -1.71 -4.41
CA ALA A 131 -7.40 -1.15 -4.76
C ALA A 131 -8.55 -1.99 -4.17
N GLU A 132 -8.43 -3.32 -4.14
CA GLU A 132 -9.36 -4.22 -3.46
C GLU A 132 -9.40 -3.92 -1.96
N LEU A 133 -8.26 -3.93 -1.29
CA LEU A 133 -8.15 -3.56 0.12
C LEU A 133 -8.79 -2.20 0.41
N LEU A 134 -8.49 -1.17 -0.39
CA LEU A 134 -9.00 0.17 -0.18
C LEU A 134 -10.50 0.29 -0.48
N SER A 135 -11.05 -0.57 -1.34
CA SER A 135 -12.49 -0.67 -1.56
C SER A 135 -13.22 -1.23 -0.33
N GLU A 136 -12.62 -2.22 0.34
CA GLU A 136 -13.12 -2.77 1.61
C GLU A 136 -12.99 -1.73 2.75
N LEU A 137 -11.82 -1.09 2.90
CA LEU A 137 -11.58 -0.05 3.90
C LEU A 137 -12.42 1.23 3.69
N ALA A 138 -13.10 1.37 2.53
CA ALA A 138 -14.04 2.46 2.33
C ALA A 138 -15.20 2.43 3.34
N VAL A 139 -15.62 1.23 3.75
CA VAL A 139 -16.66 1.05 4.78
C VAL A 139 -16.19 1.57 6.13
N VAL A 140 -14.91 1.36 6.47
CA VAL A 140 -14.32 1.88 7.70
C VAL A 140 -14.26 3.41 7.68
N ARG A 141 -13.89 4.02 6.54
CA ARG A 141 -13.92 5.48 6.39
C ARG A 141 -15.33 6.05 6.53
N TRP A 142 -16.33 5.35 6.00
CA TRP A 142 -17.74 5.72 6.12
C TRP A 142 -18.20 5.66 7.58
N LEU A 143 -17.81 4.60 8.31
CA LEU A 143 -18.03 4.49 9.74
C LEU A 143 -17.44 5.66 10.54
N VAL A 144 -16.16 5.96 10.31
CA VAL A 144 -15.46 7.07 10.99
C VAL A 144 -16.12 8.41 10.65
N HIS A 145 -16.57 8.59 9.41
CA HIS A 145 -17.34 9.77 9.02
C HIS A 145 -18.64 9.90 9.84
N GLY A 146 -19.40 8.82 9.99
CA GLY A 146 -20.61 8.81 10.82
C GLY A 146 -20.33 9.13 12.29
N LEU A 147 -19.25 8.59 12.85
CA LEU A 147 -18.81 8.88 14.21
C LEU A 147 -18.45 10.35 14.39
N HIS A 148 -17.69 10.94 13.47
CA HIS A 148 -17.28 12.35 13.53
C HIS A 148 -18.44 13.33 13.33
N SER A 149 -19.43 12.94 12.53
CA SER A 149 -20.62 13.78 12.28
C SER A 149 -21.74 13.58 13.32
N ASP A 150 -21.55 12.67 14.29
CA ASP A 150 -22.56 12.25 15.26
C ASP A 150 -23.86 11.76 14.57
N ASP A 151 -23.69 11.09 13.42
CA ASP A 151 -24.78 10.56 12.61
C ASP A 151 -24.95 9.07 12.82
N SER A 152 -25.93 8.71 13.65
CA SER A 152 -26.20 7.31 13.99
C SER A 152 -26.72 6.48 12.80
N GLU A 153 -27.38 7.10 11.81
CA GLU A 153 -27.87 6.38 10.64
C GLU A 153 -26.68 5.90 9.78
N ILE A 154 -25.68 6.76 9.58
CA ILE A 154 -24.43 6.38 8.89
C ILE A 154 -23.68 5.29 9.66
N VAL A 155 -23.59 5.41 10.99
CA VAL A 155 -22.92 4.40 11.82
C VAL A 155 -23.61 3.05 11.72
N ASP A 156 -24.94 2.99 11.76
CA ASP A 156 -25.68 1.75 11.66
C ASP A 156 -25.63 1.15 10.24
N GLU A 157 -25.65 1.97 9.20
CA GLU A 157 -25.41 1.54 7.82
C GLU A 157 -24.02 0.91 7.66
N ALA A 158 -22.97 1.59 8.15
CA ALA A 158 -21.61 1.08 8.08
C ALA A 158 -21.43 -0.24 8.83
N ARG A 159 -22.07 -0.41 9.99
CA ARG A 159 -22.08 -1.68 10.74
C ARG A 159 -22.73 -2.80 9.93
N ALA A 160 -23.85 -2.53 9.26
CA ALA A 160 -24.50 -3.51 8.38
C ALA A 160 -23.58 -3.89 7.22
N MET A 161 -22.94 -2.91 6.58
CA MET A 161 -21.97 -3.15 5.49
C MET A 161 -20.76 -3.99 5.97
N LEU A 162 -20.24 -3.75 7.18
CA LEU A 162 -19.17 -4.58 7.76
C LEU A 162 -19.62 -6.03 7.99
N ALA A 163 -20.86 -6.23 8.45
CA ALA A 163 -21.40 -7.58 8.64
C ALA A 163 -21.56 -8.32 7.30
N ASP A 164 -22.08 -7.65 6.28
CA ASP A 164 -22.25 -8.23 4.93
C ASP A 164 -20.88 -8.54 4.29
N LEU A 165 -19.92 -7.64 4.42
CA LEU A 165 -18.56 -7.87 3.94
C LEU A 165 -17.89 -9.06 4.65
N SER A 166 -18.04 -9.14 5.97
CA SER A 166 -17.52 -10.26 6.76
C SER A 166 -18.12 -11.59 6.32
N ALA A 167 -19.42 -11.62 6.06
CA ALA A 167 -20.11 -12.83 5.58
C ALA A 167 -19.59 -13.24 4.19
N SER A 168 -19.42 -12.29 3.28
CA SER A 168 -18.95 -12.57 1.91
C SER A 168 -17.51 -13.13 1.88
N ILE A 169 -16.63 -12.63 2.73
CA ILE A 169 -15.25 -13.13 2.85
C ILE A 169 -15.22 -14.51 3.53
N GLY A 170 -16.10 -14.76 4.52
CA GLY A 170 -16.22 -16.06 5.17
C GLY A 170 -16.70 -17.18 4.25
N GLU A 171 -17.41 -16.85 3.17
CA GLU A 171 -17.88 -17.78 2.14
C GLU A 171 -16.86 -18.06 1.03
N ALA A 172 -15.85 -17.21 0.87
CA ALA A 172 -14.78 -17.41 -0.09
C ALA A 172 -13.96 -18.65 0.30
N PRO A 173 -13.65 -19.59 -0.64
CA PRO A 173 -12.83 -20.75 -0.32
C PRO A 173 -11.45 -20.26 0.14
N SER A 174 -11.13 -20.57 1.40
CA SER A 174 -9.83 -20.28 2.01
C SER A 174 -8.73 -20.63 1.00
N ALA A 175 -8.06 -19.63 0.45
CA ALA A 175 -6.89 -19.86 -0.38
C ALA A 175 -5.90 -20.67 0.46
N LYS A 176 -5.59 -21.86 -0.04
CA LYS A 176 -4.75 -22.86 0.62
C LYS A 176 -3.49 -22.16 1.14
N ARG A 177 -3.33 -22.11 2.45
CA ARG A 177 -2.03 -21.89 3.06
C ARG A 177 -1.06 -22.87 2.39
N HIS A 178 0.00 -22.36 1.79
CA HIS A 178 1.13 -23.19 1.40
C HIS A 178 1.60 -23.91 2.65
N GLU A 179 1.32 -25.21 2.74
CA GLU A 179 2.02 -26.09 3.66
C GLU A 179 3.51 -26.02 3.29
N GLU A 180 4.28 -25.40 4.15
CA GLU A 180 5.72 -25.56 4.16
C GLU A 180 6.02 -27.08 4.25
N PRO A 181 6.87 -27.65 3.41
CA PRO A 181 7.22 -29.05 3.52
C PRO A 181 7.95 -29.25 4.85
N ASP A 182 7.36 -30.13 5.67
CA ASP A 182 7.91 -30.66 6.91
C ASP A 182 9.33 -31.19 6.67
N VAL A 183 10.35 -30.42 7.04
CA VAL A 183 11.74 -30.87 7.06
C VAL A 183 11.93 -31.68 8.33
N ALA A 184 11.82 -32.99 8.20
CA ALA A 184 12.15 -33.92 9.26
C ALA A 184 13.59 -33.69 9.78
N PRO A 185 13.83 -33.78 11.10
CA PRO A 185 15.14 -33.59 11.67
C PRO A 185 16.03 -34.79 11.33
N ALA A 186 17.10 -34.53 10.57
CA ALA A 186 18.17 -35.51 10.35
C ALA A 186 18.93 -35.76 11.66
N HIS A 187 18.96 -37.01 12.02
CA HIS A 187 19.65 -37.55 13.20
C HIS A 187 21.11 -37.16 13.23
N SER A 188 21.51 -36.79 14.45
CA SER A 188 22.89 -36.68 14.92
C SER A 188 23.69 -37.99 14.79
N GLU A 189 24.85 -37.93 14.16
CA GLU A 189 25.95 -38.79 14.48
C GLU A 189 27.25 -38.00 14.42
N SER A 190 27.84 -37.76 15.60
CA SER A 190 29.29 -37.60 15.81
C SER A 190 29.86 -38.99 15.99
N PRO A 191 31.17 -39.31 15.72
CA PRO A 191 32.26 -38.71 16.44
C PRO A 191 33.63 -38.58 15.74
N GLU A 192 34.46 -37.73 16.35
CA GLU A 192 35.87 -37.94 16.71
C GLU A 192 36.97 -38.03 15.64
N ALA A 193 37.89 -37.19 15.80
CA ALA A 193 39.36 -37.28 15.86
C ALA A 193 40.04 -36.16 15.05
N ALA A 194 40.54 -35.22 15.74
CA ALA A 194 41.88 -35.06 16.28
C ALA A 194 42.94 -34.45 15.36
N ARG A 195 43.51 -33.32 15.87
CA ARG A 195 44.92 -32.86 15.79
C ARG A 195 45.43 -32.47 14.38
N THR A 196 46.09 -31.41 14.25
CA THR A 196 47.23 -30.69 14.87
C THR A 196 47.42 -29.35 14.17
N ALA A 197 47.51 -28.32 14.89
CA ALA A 197 48.73 -27.57 15.28
C ALA A 197 49.39 -26.71 14.21
N GLN A 198 49.42 -25.47 14.59
CA GLN A 198 50.61 -24.60 14.65
C GLN A 198 51.08 -23.93 13.37
N ASP A 199 51.03 -22.67 13.56
CA ASP A 199 52.08 -21.63 13.57
C ASP A 199 52.43 -20.99 12.21
N VAL A 200 52.45 -19.73 12.23
CA VAL A 200 53.54 -18.74 12.15
C VAL A 200 52.93 -17.42 11.69
N ARG A 201 52.69 -16.44 12.52
CA ARG A 201 53.45 -15.28 12.97
C ARG A 201 54.18 -14.46 11.88
N THR A 202 53.91 -13.17 12.00
CA THR A 202 54.79 -11.99 11.82
C THR A 202 55.02 -11.57 10.34
N ALA A 203 55.14 -10.35 10.01
CA ALA A 203 55.45 -9.08 10.67
C ALA A 203 55.11 -7.92 9.72
N GLN A 204 54.72 -6.80 10.30
CA GLN A 204 55.46 -5.53 10.31
C GLN A 204 55.66 -4.87 8.91
N ASP A 205 55.58 -3.68 8.71
CA ASP A 205 55.49 -2.40 9.37
C ASP A 205 55.53 -1.30 8.33
N ALA A 206 54.86 -0.21 8.65
CA ALA A 206 55.34 1.16 8.59
C ALA A 206 55.55 1.88 7.22
N HIS A 207 54.95 2.98 7.07
CA HIS A 207 55.45 4.38 7.07
C HIS A 207 54.43 5.29 6.44
N ALA A 208 53.78 6.11 7.21
CA ALA A 208 54.20 7.46 7.58
C ALA A 208 53.88 8.54 6.55
N THR A 209 52.97 9.38 6.98
CA THR A 209 52.67 10.76 6.59
C THR A 209 53.96 11.64 6.59
N PRO A 210 54.05 12.89 6.12
CA PRO A 210 53.00 13.92 6.18
C PRO A 210 53.05 15.05 5.10
N ALA A 211 52.00 15.90 5.19
CA ALA A 211 52.00 17.37 5.15
C ALA A 211 52.28 18.14 3.83
N GLY A 212 51.41 19.13 3.63
CA GLY A 212 51.76 20.34 2.87
C GLY A 212 50.60 21.10 2.29
N HIS A 213 49.94 21.95 3.10
CA HIS A 213 49.32 23.20 2.61
C HIS A 213 50.41 24.18 2.17
N PRO A 214 50.17 25.20 1.33
CA PRO A 214 49.29 26.33 1.58
C PRO A 214 48.63 26.95 0.32
N VAL A 215 47.45 27.57 0.51
CA VAL A 215 47.02 28.99 0.39
C VAL A 215 47.65 29.84 -0.73
N GLN A 216 46.78 30.46 -1.51
CA GLN A 216 46.70 31.89 -1.93
C GLN A 216 45.93 31.98 -3.26
N ASP A 217 44.85 32.68 -3.25
CA ASP A 217 44.51 34.09 -3.49
C ASP A 217 44.31 34.49 -4.96
N ALA A 218 43.15 35.09 -5.14
CA ALA A 218 42.84 36.26 -5.97
C ALA A 218 42.82 36.14 -7.52
N HIS A 219 41.68 36.21 -8.10
CA HIS A 219 41.08 37.40 -8.73
C HIS A 219 39.64 37.14 -9.10
#